data_f5084d946c5b7355f6b38d5b7a4d36e0
#
_entry.id   f5084d946c5b7355f6b38d5b7a4d36e0
#
_cell.length_a   1.000
_cell.length_b   1.000
_cell.length_c   1.000
_cell.angle_alpha   90.00
_cell.angle_beta   90.00
_cell.angle_gamma   90.00
#
_symmetry.space_group_name_H-M   'P 1'
#
loop_
_entity.id
_entity.type
_entity.pdbx_description
1 polymer ?
#
loop_
_entity_poly.entity_id
_entity_poly.type
_entity_poly.pdbx_seq_one_letter_code
_entity_poly.pdbx_strand_id
1 'polypeptide(L)'
;GELVALLGPSGSGKSTLLQAVGLLEGGFGGSIRIAGTEASELSADDRTTLRRDRIGFVYQFHHLLPDFSALENVVLPQLVAGKGRAEAEARARDLLDVLGLGARLDHRPSQLSGGEQQRVAVARALANKPALVLADEPTGNLDEATADKVLAQFLELVRGEGSAALVATHNERLARAMDRVVRLHDGQLG
;
A
#
# COMPACT_ATOMS: atom_id res chain seq x y z
N GLY A 1 -12.93 5.78 2.87
CA GLY A 1 -12.64 5.87 1.44
C GLY A 1 -11.94 7.15 1.00
N GLU A 2 -11.48 8.00 1.94
CA GLU A 2 -10.74 9.23 1.63
C GLU A 2 -9.30 8.92 1.22
N LEU A 3 -8.79 9.62 0.21
CA LEU A 3 -7.40 9.59 -0.21
C LEU A 3 -6.68 10.82 0.33
N VAL A 4 -5.71 10.61 1.22
CA VAL A 4 -4.99 11.70 1.90
C VAL A 4 -3.53 11.68 1.49
N ALA A 5 -3.02 12.82 1.01
CA ALA A 5 -1.59 13.02 0.81
C ALA A 5 -0.94 13.54 2.10
N LEU A 6 0.16 12.91 2.49
CA LEU A 6 1.04 13.38 3.56
C LEU A 6 2.29 14.01 2.93
N LEU A 7 2.31 15.33 2.87
CA LEU A 7 3.44 16.08 2.36
C LEU A 7 4.41 16.45 3.49
N GLY A 8 5.68 16.54 3.15
CA GLY A 8 6.73 17.05 4.04
C GLY A 8 8.11 16.81 3.46
N PRO A 9 9.12 17.57 3.89
CA PRO A 9 10.49 17.41 3.44
C PRO A 9 11.05 16.03 3.81
N SER A 10 12.17 15.64 3.21
CA SER A 10 12.89 14.43 3.62
C SER A 10 13.28 14.55 5.10
N GLY A 11 13.12 13.48 5.86
CA GLY A 11 13.43 13.45 7.29
C GLY A 11 12.35 14.06 8.22
N SER A 12 11.22 14.57 7.70
CA SER A 12 10.14 15.13 8.53
C SER A 12 9.37 14.09 9.40
N GLY A 13 9.62 12.81 9.21
CA GLY A 13 8.95 11.73 9.97
C GLY A 13 7.78 11.06 9.25
N LYS A 14 7.57 11.30 7.95
CA LYS A 14 6.47 10.67 7.17
C LYS A 14 6.47 9.14 7.25
N SER A 15 7.62 8.51 7.00
CA SER A 15 7.76 7.05 7.07
C SER A 15 7.54 6.54 8.48
N THR A 16 8.03 7.23 9.51
CA THR A 16 7.79 6.89 10.92
C THR A 16 6.30 6.96 11.25
N LEU A 17 5.60 7.99 10.79
CA LEU A 17 4.15 8.10 10.97
C LEU A 17 3.42 6.94 10.26
N LEU A 18 3.80 6.61 9.01
CA LEU A 18 3.22 5.47 8.30
C LEU A 18 3.48 4.14 9.02
N GLN A 19 4.68 3.95 9.59
CA GLN A 19 5.02 2.74 10.35
C GLN A 19 4.20 2.63 11.64
N ALA A 20 4.02 3.74 12.36
CA ALA A 20 3.17 3.79 13.55
C ALA A 20 1.69 3.49 13.20
N VAL A 21 1.12 4.20 12.23
CA VAL A 21 -0.26 3.96 11.75
C VAL A 21 -0.41 2.54 11.18
N GLY A 22 0.63 2.03 10.54
CA GLY A 22 0.70 0.67 10.01
C GLY A 22 0.88 -0.42 11.05
N LEU A 23 0.96 -0.06 12.33
CA LEU A 23 1.16 -1.00 13.46
C LEU A 23 2.45 -1.85 13.32
N LEU A 24 3.45 -1.31 12.61
CA LEU A 24 4.77 -1.95 12.46
C LEU A 24 5.69 -1.65 13.64
N GLU A 25 5.52 -0.48 14.25
CA GLU A 25 6.24 -0.05 15.43
C GLU A 25 5.28 0.16 16.60
N GLY A 26 5.79 0.04 17.81
CA GLY A 26 5.08 0.32 19.05
C GLY A 26 5.78 1.42 19.84
N GLY A 27 5.25 1.76 21.04
CA GLY A 27 5.88 2.71 21.96
C GLY A 27 5.55 4.18 21.70
N PHE A 28 4.57 4.47 20.85
CA PHE A 28 4.03 5.83 20.68
C PHE A 28 2.89 6.10 21.67
N GLY A 29 2.71 7.38 22.02
CA GLY A 29 1.56 7.83 22.82
C GLY A 29 0.38 8.19 21.94
N GLY A 30 -0.82 8.24 22.52
CA GLY A 30 -2.05 8.54 21.81
C GLY A 30 -2.84 7.30 21.39
N SER A 31 -3.79 7.47 20.47
CA SER A 31 -4.65 6.37 20.00
C SER A 31 -4.65 6.27 18.46
N ILE A 32 -4.72 5.04 17.95
CA ILE A 32 -4.85 4.74 16.53
C ILE A 32 -6.10 3.89 16.35
N ARG A 33 -7.05 4.38 15.54
CA ARG A 33 -8.27 3.64 15.24
C ARG A 33 -8.33 3.29 13.75
N ILE A 34 -8.46 1.99 13.45
CA ILE A 34 -8.51 1.46 12.09
C ILE A 34 -9.82 0.69 11.90
N ALA A 35 -10.63 1.10 10.93
CA ALA A 35 -11.93 0.49 10.67
C ALA A 35 -12.80 0.33 11.94
N GLY A 36 -12.77 1.33 12.84
CA GLY A 36 -13.51 1.34 14.09
C GLY A 36 -12.83 0.62 15.27
N THR A 37 -11.74 -0.12 15.02
CA THR A 37 -10.99 -0.84 16.06
C THR A 37 -9.89 0.04 16.66
N GLU A 38 -9.86 0.19 17.98
CA GLU A 38 -8.79 0.87 18.71
C GLU A 38 -7.55 -0.02 18.77
N ALA A 39 -6.51 0.35 18.01
CA ALA A 39 -5.32 -0.48 17.84
C ALA A 39 -4.30 -0.32 18.98
N SER A 40 -4.35 0.80 19.71
CA SER A 40 -3.39 1.11 20.78
C SER A 40 -3.51 0.15 21.96
N GLU A 41 -4.69 -0.44 22.16
CA GLU A 41 -5.01 -1.34 23.28
C GLU A 41 -4.87 -2.83 22.92
N LEU A 42 -4.60 -3.15 21.64
CA LEU A 42 -4.53 -4.53 21.18
C LEU A 42 -3.24 -5.23 21.63
N SER A 43 -3.34 -6.54 21.84
CA SER A 43 -2.18 -7.42 22.00
C SER A 43 -1.32 -7.43 20.72
N ALA A 44 -0.10 -7.94 20.81
CA ALA A 44 0.79 -8.06 19.64
C ALA A 44 0.18 -8.95 18.54
N ASP A 45 -0.49 -10.03 18.92
CA ASP A 45 -1.13 -10.97 18.00
C ASP A 45 -2.37 -10.35 17.33
N ASP A 46 -3.18 -9.62 18.10
CA ASP A 46 -4.35 -8.92 17.55
C ASP A 46 -3.94 -7.78 16.62
N ARG A 47 -2.88 -7.03 16.94
CA ARG A 47 -2.30 -6.04 16.06
C ARG A 47 -1.79 -6.66 14.75
N THR A 48 -1.15 -7.82 14.82
CA THR A 48 -0.69 -8.56 13.65
C THR A 48 -1.87 -9.00 12.78
N THR A 49 -2.94 -9.48 13.39
CA THR A 49 -4.18 -9.84 12.70
C THR A 49 -4.84 -8.63 12.05
N LEU A 50 -4.99 -7.52 12.79
CA LEU A 50 -5.55 -6.28 12.24
C LEU A 50 -4.73 -5.75 11.07
N ARG A 51 -3.39 -5.75 11.18
CA ARG A 51 -2.49 -5.34 10.10
C ARG A 51 -2.64 -6.22 8.87
N ARG A 52 -2.63 -7.55 9.03
CA ARG A 52 -2.78 -8.52 7.95
C ARG A 52 -4.09 -8.34 7.19
N ASP A 53 -5.18 -8.10 7.90
CA ASP A 53 -6.54 -8.16 7.34
C ASP A 53 -7.06 -6.79 6.89
N ARG A 54 -6.54 -5.68 7.47
CA ARG A 54 -7.10 -4.34 7.29
C ARG A 54 -6.15 -3.31 6.72
N ILE A 55 -4.86 -3.60 6.62
CA ILE A 55 -3.86 -2.64 6.14
C ILE A 55 -3.11 -3.22 4.94
N GLY A 56 -3.05 -2.44 3.86
CA GLY A 56 -2.19 -2.71 2.71
C GLY A 56 -1.00 -1.76 2.73
N PHE A 57 0.18 -2.25 2.31
CA PHE A 57 1.40 -1.43 2.24
C PHE A 57 1.94 -1.39 0.82
N VAL A 58 2.26 -0.17 0.36
CA VAL A 58 3.00 0.11 -0.87
C VAL A 58 4.24 0.91 -0.51
N TYR A 59 5.42 0.41 -0.84
CA TYR A 59 6.69 1.05 -0.54
C TYR A 59 7.37 1.59 -1.80
N GLN A 60 8.28 2.53 -1.63
CA GLN A 60 9.12 3.08 -2.69
C GLN A 60 9.99 1.99 -3.33
N PHE A 61 10.62 1.13 -2.50
CA PHE A 61 11.23 -0.12 -2.95
C PHE A 61 10.18 -1.20 -2.84
N HIS A 62 9.77 -1.79 -3.92
CA HIS A 62 8.60 -2.66 -4.10
C HIS A 62 8.51 -3.82 -3.09
N HIS A 63 9.66 -4.25 -2.52
CA HIS A 63 9.78 -5.38 -1.57
C HIS A 63 9.04 -6.63 -2.04
N LEU A 64 9.10 -6.91 -3.34
CA LEU A 64 8.61 -8.16 -3.87
C LEU A 64 9.53 -9.31 -3.46
N LEU A 65 8.93 -10.46 -3.22
CA LEU A 65 9.66 -11.68 -2.94
C LEU A 65 10.31 -12.18 -4.24
N PRO A 66 11.64 -12.22 -4.34
CA PRO A 66 12.34 -12.41 -5.62
C PRO A 66 12.16 -13.81 -6.21
N ASP A 67 11.91 -14.82 -5.35
CA ASP A 67 11.71 -16.20 -5.75
C ASP A 67 10.29 -16.52 -6.20
N PHE A 68 9.35 -15.60 -5.97
CA PHE A 68 7.95 -15.73 -6.31
C PHE A 68 7.60 -14.94 -7.58
N SER A 69 6.70 -15.48 -8.39
CA SER A 69 6.16 -14.79 -9.55
C SER A 69 5.30 -13.58 -9.14
N ALA A 70 4.90 -12.76 -10.13
CA ALA A 70 3.95 -11.66 -9.91
C ALA A 70 2.65 -12.16 -9.29
N LEU A 71 2.09 -13.24 -9.81
CA LEU A 71 0.88 -13.88 -9.27
C LEU A 71 1.09 -14.33 -7.82
N GLU A 72 2.16 -15.07 -7.55
CA GLU A 72 2.45 -15.60 -6.22
C GLU A 72 2.68 -14.51 -5.17
N ASN A 73 3.32 -13.40 -5.54
CA ASN A 73 3.48 -12.24 -4.66
C ASN A 73 2.13 -11.66 -4.19
N VAL A 74 1.08 -11.73 -5.03
CA VAL A 74 -0.26 -11.23 -4.72
C VAL A 74 -1.12 -12.30 -4.03
N VAL A 75 -0.89 -13.57 -4.31
CA VAL A 75 -1.58 -14.70 -3.68
C VAL A 75 -1.17 -14.89 -2.23
N LEU A 76 0.12 -14.78 -1.93
CA LEU A 76 0.69 -15.12 -0.63
C LEU A 76 0.01 -14.43 0.56
N PRO A 77 -0.21 -13.10 0.59
CA PRO A 77 -0.87 -12.45 1.73
C PRO A 77 -2.29 -12.97 1.98
N GLN A 78 -2.97 -13.43 0.95
CA GLN A 78 -4.31 -13.99 1.06
C GLN A 78 -4.29 -15.39 1.70
N LEU A 79 -3.31 -16.23 1.33
CA LEU A 79 -3.09 -17.53 1.96
C LEU A 79 -2.73 -17.36 3.45
N VAL A 80 -1.88 -16.39 3.78
CA VAL A 80 -1.54 -16.05 5.19
C VAL A 80 -2.78 -15.58 5.96
N ALA A 81 -3.74 -14.93 5.29
CA ALA A 81 -5.03 -14.56 5.87
C ALA A 81 -6.03 -15.73 5.95
N GLY A 82 -5.64 -16.95 5.54
CA GLY A 82 -6.46 -18.15 5.64
C GLY A 82 -7.42 -18.39 4.47
N LYS A 83 -7.32 -17.61 3.37
CA LYS A 83 -8.14 -17.83 2.18
C LYS A 83 -7.74 -19.10 1.43
N GLY A 84 -8.70 -19.75 0.78
CA GLY A 84 -8.42 -20.88 -0.10
C GLY A 84 -7.59 -20.48 -1.32
N ARG A 85 -6.71 -21.39 -1.78
CA ARG A 85 -5.79 -21.13 -2.89
C ARG A 85 -6.51 -20.68 -4.16
N ALA A 86 -7.58 -21.36 -4.55
CA ALA A 86 -8.33 -21.01 -5.76
C ALA A 86 -8.95 -19.61 -5.71
N GLU A 87 -9.49 -19.21 -4.56
CA GLU A 87 -10.03 -17.87 -4.33
C GLU A 87 -8.91 -16.82 -4.40
N ALA A 88 -7.77 -17.07 -3.74
CA ALA A 88 -6.63 -16.18 -3.71
C ALA A 88 -6.03 -15.99 -5.12
N GLU A 89 -5.90 -17.05 -5.91
CA GLU A 89 -5.42 -16.98 -7.30
C GLU A 89 -6.38 -16.22 -8.21
N ALA A 90 -7.70 -16.47 -8.10
CA ALA A 90 -8.70 -15.73 -8.88
C ALA A 90 -8.60 -14.22 -8.59
N ARG A 91 -8.64 -13.84 -7.33
CA ARG A 91 -8.51 -12.43 -6.90
C ARG A 91 -7.19 -11.80 -7.35
N ALA A 92 -6.08 -12.53 -7.26
CA ALA A 92 -4.78 -12.03 -7.67
C ALA A 92 -4.71 -11.78 -9.18
N ARG A 93 -5.30 -12.67 -10.00
CA ARG A 93 -5.41 -12.50 -11.45
C ARG A 93 -6.24 -11.26 -11.80
N ASP A 94 -7.41 -11.10 -11.19
CA ASP A 94 -8.28 -9.94 -11.42
C ASP A 94 -7.53 -8.61 -11.15
N LEU A 95 -6.81 -8.52 -10.03
CA LEU A 95 -6.03 -7.32 -9.69
C LEU A 95 -4.89 -7.06 -10.67
N LEU A 96 -4.17 -8.10 -11.06
CA LEU A 96 -3.06 -7.99 -12.00
C LEU A 96 -3.56 -7.66 -13.42
N ASP A 97 -4.70 -8.19 -13.84
CA ASP A 97 -5.31 -7.87 -15.13
C ASP A 97 -5.75 -6.41 -15.21
N VAL A 98 -6.42 -5.88 -14.18
CA VAL A 98 -6.79 -4.45 -14.09
C VAL A 98 -5.56 -3.55 -14.16
N LEU A 99 -4.43 -3.98 -13.59
CA LEU A 99 -3.15 -3.26 -13.65
C LEU A 99 -2.37 -3.50 -14.96
N GLY A 100 -2.94 -4.23 -15.92
CA GLY A 100 -2.32 -4.51 -17.22
C GLY A 100 -1.15 -5.49 -17.15
N LEU A 101 -1.18 -6.41 -16.19
CA LEU A 101 -0.13 -7.41 -15.94
C LEU A 101 -0.56 -8.85 -16.26
N GLY A 102 -1.69 -9.07 -16.94
CA GLY A 102 -2.21 -10.40 -17.28
C GLY A 102 -1.21 -11.26 -18.08
N ALA A 103 -0.38 -10.65 -18.92
CA ALA A 103 0.68 -11.34 -19.66
C ALA A 103 1.98 -11.53 -18.84
N ARG A 104 2.00 -11.11 -17.55
CA ARG A 104 3.18 -11.11 -16.67
C ARG A 104 3.03 -11.98 -15.42
N LEU A 105 1.95 -12.71 -15.30
CA LEU A 105 1.59 -13.46 -14.08
C LEU A 105 2.71 -14.36 -13.57
N ASP A 106 3.39 -15.06 -14.47
CA ASP A 106 4.46 -16.01 -14.15
C ASP A 106 5.87 -15.39 -14.11
N HIS A 107 5.98 -14.08 -14.40
CA HIS A 107 7.28 -13.39 -14.36
C HIS A 107 7.72 -13.15 -12.91
N ARG A 108 9.00 -13.40 -12.65
CA ARG A 108 9.64 -13.03 -11.37
C ARG A 108 10.02 -11.56 -11.38
N PRO A 109 10.22 -10.94 -10.20
CA PRO A 109 10.58 -9.52 -10.11
C PRO A 109 11.76 -9.10 -11.00
N SER A 110 12.78 -9.94 -11.14
CA SER A 110 13.93 -9.67 -12.01
C SER A 110 13.60 -9.59 -13.51
N GLN A 111 12.44 -10.06 -13.92
CA GLN A 111 11.96 -10.07 -15.31
C GLN A 111 10.95 -8.93 -15.58
N LEU A 112 10.66 -8.12 -14.57
CA LEU A 112 9.69 -7.03 -14.61
C LEU A 112 10.42 -5.68 -14.60
N SER A 113 9.91 -4.72 -15.37
CA SER A 113 10.33 -3.32 -15.26
C SER A 113 9.96 -2.74 -13.89
N GLY A 114 10.59 -1.63 -13.47
CA GLY A 114 10.30 -0.97 -12.21
C GLY A 114 8.80 -0.60 -12.06
N GLY A 115 8.19 -0.09 -13.14
CA GLY A 115 6.76 0.21 -13.13
C GLY A 115 5.86 -1.03 -13.07
N GLU A 116 6.26 -2.17 -13.67
CA GLU A 116 5.55 -3.44 -13.53
C GLU A 116 5.68 -3.98 -12.10
N GLN A 117 6.88 -3.93 -11.51
CA GLN A 117 7.10 -4.32 -10.11
C GLN A 117 6.23 -3.49 -9.15
N GLN A 118 6.14 -2.18 -9.38
CA GLN A 118 5.31 -1.30 -8.55
C GLN A 118 3.82 -1.67 -8.67
N ARG A 119 3.34 -1.96 -9.86
CA ARG A 119 1.96 -2.43 -10.05
C ARG A 119 1.69 -3.76 -9.35
N VAL A 120 2.64 -4.69 -9.35
CA VAL A 120 2.54 -5.93 -8.55
C VAL A 120 2.46 -5.61 -7.05
N ALA A 121 3.28 -4.65 -6.56
CA ALA A 121 3.23 -4.23 -5.15
C ALA A 121 1.89 -3.58 -4.79
N VAL A 122 1.29 -2.80 -5.69
CA VAL A 122 -0.06 -2.24 -5.54
C VAL A 122 -1.11 -3.37 -5.48
N ALA A 123 -1.07 -4.34 -6.40
CA ALA A 123 -1.97 -5.49 -6.39
C ALA A 123 -1.85 -6.27 -5.06
N ARG A 124 -0.62 -6.52 -4.60
CA ARG A 124 -0.36 -7.20 -3.33
C ARG A 124 -0.95 -6.46 -2.14
N ALA A 125 -0.82 -5.13 -2.10
CA ALA A 125 -1.38 -4.31 -1.04
C ALA A 125 -2.92 -4.39 -0.96
N LEU A 126 -3.59 -4.54 -2.11
CA LEU A 126 -5.06 -4.61 -2.21
C LEU A 126 -5.62 -6.05 -2.15
N ALA A 127 -4.77 -7.06 -2.09
CA ALA A 127 -5.15 -8.47 -2.17
C ALA A 127 -6.18 -8.87 -1.11
N ASN A 128 -6.02 -8.41 0.13
CA ASN A 128 -6.91 -8.70 1.26
C ASN A 128 -8.08 -7.73 1.41
N LYS A 129 -8.34 -6.84 0.45
CA LYS A 129 -9.37 -5.78 0.53
C LYS A 129 -9.21 -4.95 1.81
N PRO A 130 -8.07 -4.30 2.00
CA PRO A 130 -7.77 -3.56 3.23
C PRO A 130 -8.74 -2.39 3.40
N ALA A 131 -9.00 -2.00 4.65
CA ALA A 131 -9.71 -0.76 4.96
C ALA A 131 -8.83 0.48 4.74
N LEU A 132 -7.51 0.33 4.90
CA LEU A 132 -6.52 1.39 4.78
C LEU A 132 -5.32 0.92 3.94
N VAL A 133 -4.93 1.73 2.97
CA VAL A 133 -3.67 1.56 2.24
C VAL A 133 -2.68 2.64 2.68
N LEU A 134 -1.50 2.22 3.09
CA LEU A 134 -0.38 3.09 3.44
C LEU A 134 0.66 3.02 2.32
N ALA A 135 0.96 4.16 1.71
CA ALA A 135 1.92 4.23 0.62
C ALA A 135 3.05 5.21 0.96
N ASP A 136 4.28 4.74 0.94
CA ASP A 136 5.47 5.55 1.17
C ASP A 136 6.21 5.76 -0.15
N GLU A 137 6.15 6.99 -0.70
CA GLU A 137 6.73 7.39 -1.99
C GLU A 137 6.45 6.36 -3.12
N PRO A 138 5.18 5.99 -3.38
CA PRO A 138 4.82 4.84 -4.22
C PRO A 138 5.29 4.93 -5.66
N THR A 139 5.80 6.07 -6.10
CA THR A 139 6.29 6.32 -7.46
C THR A 139 7.69 6.94 -7.48
N GLY A 140 8.36 7.03 -6.33
CA GLY A 140 9.62 7.76 -6.18
C GLY A 140 10.80 7.22 -6.99
N ASN A 141 10.75 5.96 -7.41
CA ASN A 141 11.79 5.30 -8.21
C ASN A 141 11.44 5.16 -9.69
N LEU A 142 10.36 5.81 -10.15
CA LEU A 142 9.88 5.72 -11.52
C LEU A 142 10.14 7.02 -12.29
N ASP A 143 10.30 6.92 -13.61
CA ASP A 143 10.24 8.10 -14.48
C ASP A 143 8.85 8.75 -14.42
N GLU A 144 8.77 10.02 -14.76
CA GLU A 144 7.56 10.83 -14.57
C GLU A 144 6.32 10.27 -15.29
N ALA A 145 6.48 9.81 -16.53
CA ALA A 145 5.35 9.28 -17.31
C ALA A 145 4.83 7.95 -16.75
N THR A 146 5.74 7.08 -16.30
CA THR A 146 5.40 5.82 -15.62
C THR A 146 4.78 6.09 -14.26
N ALA A 147 5.32 7.05 -13.50
CA ALA A 147 4.81 7.44 -12.19
C ALA A 147 3.35 7.90 -12.24
N ASP A 148 3.01 8.76 -13.21
CA ASP A 148 1.65 9.25 -13.40
C ASP A 148 0.67 8.11 -13.69
N LYS A 149 1.04 7.21 -14.59
CA LYS A 149 0.20 6.06 -14.95
C LYS A 149 -0.02 5.12 -13.76
N VAL A 150 1.05 4.77 -13.05
CA VAL A 150 0.97 3.89 -11.87
C VAL A 150 0.14 4.53 -10.76
N LEU A 151 0.33 5.84 -10.51
CA LEU A 151 -0.45 6.56 -9.53
C LEU A 151 -1.94 6.58 -9.88
N ALA A 152 -2.29 6.91 -11.13
CA ALA A 152 -3.68 6.94 -11.56
C ALA A 152 -4.36 5.59 -11.35
N GLN A 153 -3.71 4.49 -11.76
CA GLN A 153 -4.21 3.14 -11.56
C GLN A 153 -4.33 2.78 -10.05
N PHE A 154 -3.36 3.19 -9.24
CA PHE A 154 -3.40 3.00 -7.79
C PHE A 154 -4.61 3.70 -7.16
N LEU A 155 -4.82 4.99 -7.44
CA LEU A 155 -5.92 5.77 -6.88
C LEU A 155 -7.29 5.23 -7.33
N GLU A 156 -7.42 4.85 -8.61
CA GLU A 156 -8.63 4.25 -9.15
C GLU A 156 -8.98 2.94 -8.44
N LEU A 157 -7.99 2.05 -8.27
CA LEU A 157 -8.18 0.79 -7.58
C LEU A 157 -8.54 0.97 -6.11
N VAL A 158 -7.84 1.85 -5.39
CA VAL A 158 -8.15 2.13 -3.96
C VAL A 158 -9.57 2.63 -3.80
N ARG A 159 -10.02 3.55 -4.67
CA ARG A 159 -11.42 4.03 -4.69
C ARG A 159 -12.41 2.92 -5.05
N GLY A 160 -12.10 2.13 -6.07
CA GLY A 160 -12.95 1.03 -6.51
C GLY A 160 -13.16 -0.05 -5.44
N GLU A 161 -12.16 -0.28 -4.59
CA GLU A 161 -12.25 -1.19 -3.44
C GLU A 161 -12.91 -0.55 -2.19
N GLY A 162 -13.19 0.74 -2.20
CA GLY A 162 -13.73 1.46 -1.05
C GLY A 162 -12.73 1.65 0.09
N SER A 163 -11.45 1.47 -0.18
CA SER A 163 -10.37 1.65 0.80
C SER A 163 -10.05 3.13 1.00
N ALA A 164 -9.63 3.51 2.21
CA ALA A 164 -8.93 4.78 2.42
C ALA A 164 -7.44 4.63 2.08
N ALA A 165 -6.78 5.73 1.73
CA ALA A 165 -5.32 5.72 1.60
C ALA A 165 -4.66 6.91 2.28
N LEU A 166 -3.48 6.67 2.88
CA LEU A 166 -2.54 7.69 3.33
C LEU A 166 -1.25 7.53 2.52
N VAL A 167 -0.95 8.52 1.69
CA VAL A 167 0.17 8.49 0.74
C VAL A 167 1.20 9.54 1.14
N ALA A 168 2.33 9.09 1.67
CA ALA A 168 3.46 9.96 1.92
C ALA A 168 4.19 10.25 0.60
N THR A 169 4.40 11.52 0.32
CA THR A 169 5.15 11.97 -0.86
C THR A 169 5.74 13.36 -0.63
N HIS A 170 6.77 13.69 -1.39
CA HIS A 170 7.29 15.06 -1.50
C HIS A 170 6.83 15.75 -2.80
N ASN A 171 6.09 15.04 -3.65
CA ASN A 171 5.62 15.54 -4.94
C ASN A 171 4.25 16.22 -4.79
N GLU A 172 4.22 17.55 -4.82
CA GLU A 172 2.98 18.33 -4.70
C GLU A 172 1.97 18.06 -5.84
N ARG A 173 2.46 17.71 -7.04
CA ARG A 173 1.57 17.38 -8.16
C ARG A 173 0.76 16.11 -7.85
N LEU A 174 1.43 15.09 -7.31
CA LEU A 174 0.76 13.85 -6.90
C LEU A 174 -0.23 14.10 -5.77
N ALA A 175 0.13 14.97 -4.81
CA ALA A 175 -0.74 15.30 -3.69
C ALA A 175 -2.05 15.98 -4.13
N ARG A 176 -2.02 16.79 -5.21
CA ARG A 176 -3.23 17.46 -5.76
C ARG A 176 -4.24 16.50 -6.39
N ALA A 177 -3.85 15.27 -6.70
CA ALA A 177 -4.76 14.24 -7.21
C ALA A 177 -5.57 13.54 -6.10
N MET A 178 -5.32 13.87 -4.84
CA MET A 178 -5.96 13.28 -3.68
C MET A 178 -7.03 14.20 -3.09
N ASP A 179 -7.88 13.64 -2.24
CA ASP A 179 -9.05 14.37 -1.72
C ASP A 179 -8.63 15.42 -0.68
N ARG A 180 -7.53 15.17 0.05
CA ARG A 180 -7.00 16.08 1.08
C ARG A 180 -5.47 16.00 1.15
N VAL A 181 -4.87 17.12 1.51
CA VAL A 181 -3.43 17.24 1.75
C VAL A 181 -3.21 17.61 3.22
N VAL A 182 -2.35 16.86 3.88
CA VAL A 182 -1.86 17.14 5.24
C VAL A 182 -0.36 17.35 5.16
N ARG A 183 0.16 18.34 5.86
CA ARG A 183 1.59 18.65 5.87
C ARG A 183 2.21 18.23 7.19
N LEU A 184 3.36 17.53 7.11
CA LEU A 184 4.16 17.18 8.27
C LEU A 184 5.43 18.04 8.28
N HIS A 185 5.56 18.90 9.29
CA HIS A 185 6.70 19.75 9.49
C HIS A 185 7.10 19.70 10.95
N ASP A 186 8.38 19.45 11.26
CA ASP A 186 8.93 19.34 12.61
C ASP A 186 8.10 18.44 13.55
N GLY A 187 7.62 17.31 13.04
CA GLY A 187 6.83 16.35 13.81
C GLY A 187 5.38 16.78 14.07
N GLN A 188 4.92 17.87 13.49
CA GLN A 188 3.56 18.38 13.63
C GLN A 188 2.78 18.29 12.31
N LEU A 189 1.50 17.96 12.40
CA LEU A 189 0.57 17.97 11.27
C LEU A 189 -0.13 19.33 11.19
N GLY A 190 -0.18 19.89 9.96
CA GLY A 190 -0.86 21.14 9.65
C GLY A 190 -1.59 21.10 8.30
#